data_c5e5c071bd4131e05e19dd4d506d598d
#
_entry.id   c5e5c071bd4131e05e19dd4d506d598d
#
_cell.length_a   1.000
_cell.length_b   1.000
_cell.length_c   1.000
_cell.angle_alpha   90.00
_cell.angle_beta   90.00
_cell.angle_gamma   90.00
#
_symmetry.space_group_name_H-M   'P 1'
#
loop_
_entity.id
_entity.type
_entity.pdbx_description
1 polymer ?
#
loop_
_entity_poly.entity_id
_entity_poly.type
_entity_poly.pdbx_seq_one_letter_code
_entity_poly.pdbx_strand_id
1 'polypeptide(L)'
;MDHRDHVRLLRDGVQGSGKIWADLGSGEGAFTLALADLLGPTGSIHTVDRDSRALQVQVRALRDAFPNVSVTPLVADFTLPLELPPLDGIVMANSLHFERDKLAVLRLVEGYLRTAGRLVLVEYDTDHGNPWVPFPVSFRSWATVAAEAGFRETQRLASVPSRFLGSIYSALSFR
;
A
#
# COMPACT_ATOMS: atom_id res chain seq x y z
N MET A 1 -13.55 7.63 4.32
CA MET A 1 -13.70 6.23 3.83
C MET A 1 -13.95 5.33 5.02
N ASP A 2 -14.78 4.34 4.87
CA ASP A 2 -14.99 3.29 5.85
C ASP A 2 -14.20 2.01 5.49
N HIS A 3 -14.27 0.98 6.35
CA HIS A 3 -13.56 -0.27 6.11
C HIS A 3 -13.96 -0.97 4.80
N ARG A 4 -15.22 -0.87 4.37
CA ARG A 4 -15.69 -1.47 3.12
C ARG A 4 -15.07 -0.80 1.90
N ASP A 5 -14.87 0.51 1.95
CA ASP A 5 -14.16 1.25 0.89
C ASP A 5 -12.71 0.79 0.79
N HIS A 6 -12.00 0.63 1.94
CA HIS A 6 -10.61 0.14 1.96
C HIS A 6 -10.52 -1.27 1.37
N VAL A 7 -11.39 -2.19 1.78
CA VAL A 7 -11.47 -3.55 1.22
C VAL A 7 -11.77 -3.52 -0.28
N ARG A 8 -12.70 -2.68 -0.74
CA ARG A 8 -13.04 -2.53 -2.16
C ARG A 8 -11.84 -2.08 -2.98
N LEU A 9 -11.06 -1.12 -2.47
CA LEU A 9 -9.88 -0.61 -3.16
C LEU A 9 -8.77 -1.65 -3.30
N LEU A 10 -8.63 -2.59 -2.34
CA LEU A 10 -7.56 -3.60 -2.35
C LEU A 10 -7.95 -4.93 -3.00
N ARG A 11 -9.24 -5.30 -3.00
CA ARG A 11 -9.74 -6.65 -3.27
C ARG A 11 -9.14 -7.29 -4.50
N ASP A 12 -9.29 -6.66 -5.67
CA ASP A 12 -8.90 -7.25 -6.94
C ASP A 12 -7.36 -7.34 -7.11
N GLY A 13 -6.62 -6.52 -6.36
CA GLY A 13 -5.16 -6.60 -6.30
C GLY A 13 -4.63 -7.71 -5.38
N VAL A 14 -5.38 -8.05 -4.33
CA VAL A 14 -4.97 -9.03 -3.31
C VAL A 14 -5.47 -10.43 -3.62
N GLN A 15 -6.67 -10.59 -4.16
CA GLN A 15 -7.27 -11.91 -4.44
C GLN A 15 -6.41 -12.74 -5.40
N GLY A 16 -6.26 -14.04 -5.07
CA GLY A 16 -5.47 -14.97 -5.88
C GLY A 16 -3.96 -14.76 -5.83
N SER A 17 -3.47 -13.91 -4.92
CA SER A 17 -2.03 -13.75 -4.65
C SER A 17 -1.53 -14.71 -3.56
N GLY A 18 -0.21 -14.71 -3.31
CA GLY A 18 0.36 -15.32 -2.12
C GLY A 18 -0.02 -14.58 -0.84
N LYS A 19 0.50 -15.05 0.29
CA LYS A 19 0.03 -14.63 1.62
C LYS A 19 0.99 -13.73 2.39
N ILE A 20 2.19 -13.44 1.87
CA ILE A 20 3.21 -12.62 2.53
C ILE A 20 3.19 -11.21 1.91
N TRP A 21 2.69 -10.25 2.65
CA TRP A 21 2.50 -8.88 2.20
C TRP A 21 3.20 -7.87 3.09
N ALA A 22 3.47 -6.69 2.55
CA ALA A 22 3.83 -5.51 3.34
C ALA A 22 2.84 -4.37 3.10
N ASP A 23 2.68 -3.51 4.13
CA ASP A 23 1.97 -2.23 4.04
C ASP A 23 2.97 -1.12 4.40
N LEU A 24 3.39 -0.32 3.39
CA LEU A 24 4.42 0.69 3.52
C LEU A 24 3.82 2.09 3.72
N GLY A 25 4.11 2.67 4.89
CA GLY A 25 3.45 3.89 5.37
C GLY A 25 2.06 3.55 5.93
N SER A 26 2.00 2.50 6.75
CA SER A 26 0.75 1.87 7.18
C SER A 26 -0.07 2.70 8.18
N GLY A 27 0.54 3.69 8.83
CA GLY A 27 -0.11 4.57 9.80
C GLY A 27 -0.84 3.79 10.90
N GLU A 28 -2.04 4.21 11.25
CA GLU A 28 -2.90 3.54 12.25
C GLU A 28 -3.59 2.27 11.72
N GLY A 29 -3.31 1.85 10.47
CA GLY A 29 -3.68 0.55 9.95
C GLY A 29 -5.02 0.42 9.23
N ALA A 30 -5.61 1.51 8.76
CA ALA A 30 -6.88 1.45 8.05
C ALA A 30 -6.85 0.49 6.84
N PHE A 31 -5.79 0.56 6.03
CA PHE A 31 -5.59 -0.35 4.90
C PHE A 31 -4.99 -1.69 5.32
N THR A 32 -4.20 -1.74 6.40
CA THR A 32 -3.70 -3.01 6.96
C THR A 32 -4.83 -3.90 7.47
N LEU A 33 -5.86 -3.33 8.11
CA LEU A 33 -7.08 -4.07 8.52
C LEU A 33 -7.81 -4.64 7.30
N ALA A 34 -7.93 -3.87 6.21
CA ALA A 34 -8.55 -4.34 4.97
C ALA A 34 -7.70 -5.44 4.29
N LEU A 35 -6.39 -5.32 4.34
CA LEU A 35 -5.47 -6.34 3.85
C LEU A 35 -5.58 -7.64 4.65
N ALA A 36 -5.66 -7.54 6.00
CA ALA A 36 -5.86 -8.69 6.88
C ALA A 36 -7.17 -9.42 6.59
N ASP A 37 -8.27 -8.68 6.38
CA ASP A 37 -9.58 -9.23 6.00
C ASP A 37 -9.50 -10.03 4.68
N LEU A 38 -8.80 -9.50 3.67
CA LEU A 38 -8.64 -10.12 2.36
C LEU A 38 -7.70 -11.33 2.35
N LEU A 39 -6.62 -11.29 3.13
CA LEU A 39 -5.66 -12.40 3.24
C LEU A 39 -6.18 -13.56 4.08
N GLY A 40 -7.02 -13.25 5.07
CA GLY A 40 -7.56 -14.24 6.00
C GLY A 40 -6.52 -14.80 6.98
N PRO A 41 -6.85 -15.86 7.73
CA PRO A 41 -6.08 -16.30 8.91
C PRO A 41 -4.68 -16.85 8.61
N THR A 42 -4.36 -17.13 7.35
CA THR A 42 -3.02 -17.57 6.92
C THR A 42 -2.16 -16.44 6.40
N GLY A 43 -2.67 -15.20 6.45
CA GLY A 43 -1.95 -14.02 6.01
C GLY A 43 -0.78 -13.66 6.93
N SER A 44 0.29 -13.12 6.34
CA SER A 44 1.43 -12.55 7.04
C SER A 44 1.67 -11.14 6.51
N ILE A 45 1.62 -10.13 7.38
CA ILE A 45 1.72 -8.73 7.00
C ILE A 45 2.89 -8.08 7.74
N HIS A 46 3.83 -7.52 6.99
CA HIS A 46 4.88 -6.65 7.50
C HIS A 46 4.38 -5.21 7.39
N THR A 47 4.20 -4.53 8.52
CA THR A 47 3.72 -3.15 8.52
C THR A 47 4.88 -2.20 8.80
N VAL A 48 5.04 -1.18 7.98
CA VAL A 48 6.15 -0.24 8.07
C VAL A 48 5.62 1.17 8.22
N ASP A 49 5.99 1.84 9.28
CA ASP A 49 5.75 3.26 9.47
C ASP A 49 6.83 3.87 10.38
N ARG A 50 7.12 5.16 10.19
CA ARG A 50 8.05 5.89 11.04
C ARG A 50 7.43 6.32 12.38
N ASP A 51 6.11 6.36 12.47
CA ASP A 51 5.38 6.68 13.70
C ASP A 51 5.11 5.42 14.53
N SER A 52 5.94 5.22 15.55
CA SER A 52 5.80 4.09 16.48
C SER A 52 4.47 4.07 17.25
N ARG A 53 3.83 5.25 17.48
CA ARG A 53 2.53 5.34 18.15
C ARG A 53 1.41 4.87 17.23
N ALA A 54 1.45 5.27 15.97
CA ALA A 54 0.52 4.78 14.95
C ALA A 54 0.58 3.24 14.83
N LEU A 55 1.79 2.66 14.75
CA LEU A 55 1.97 1.20 14.75
C LEU A 55 1.43 0.51 16.01
N GLN A 56 1.55 1.11 17.18
CA GLN A 56 0.97 0.55 18.41
C GLN A 56 -0.56 0.51 18.36
N VAL A 57 -1.20 1.56 17.85
CA VAL A 57 -2.66 1.61 17.63
C VAL A 57 -3.08 0.53 16.64
N GLN A 58 -2.38 0.44 15.51
CA GLN A 58 -2.60 -0.54 14.46
C GLN A 58 -2.53 -1.98 14.98
N VAL A 59 -1.45 -2.34 15.70
CA VAL A 59 -1.24 -3.70 16.22
C VAL A 59 -2.36 -4.12 17.17
N ARG A 60 -2.84 -3.21 18.03
CA ARG A 60 -3.99 -3.48 18.91
C ARG A 60 -5.25 -3.76 18.09
N ALA A 61 -5.59 -2.88 17.14
CA ALA A 61 -6.77 -3.03 16.30
C ALA A 61 -6.73 -4.34 15.49
N LEU A 62 -5.57 -4.71 14.94
CA LEU A 62 -5.39 -5.97 14.20
C LEU A 62 -5.54 -7.20 15.09
N ARG A 63 -4.96 -7.18 16.28
CA ARG A 63 -5.10 -8.29 17.25
C ARG A 63 -6.56 -8.51 17.66
N ASP A 64 -7.31 -7.42 17.83
CA ASP A 64 -8.72 -7.49 18.25
C ASP A 64 -9.62 -7.99 17.11
N ALA A 65 -9.40 -7.52 15.88
CA ALA A 65 -10.24 -7.85 14.73
C ALA A 65 -9.81 -9.12 13.99
N PHE A 66 -8.50 -9.39 13.89
CA PHE A 66 -7.91 -10.48 13.09
C PHE A 66 -6.83 -11.25 13.87
N PRO A 67 -7.15 -11.92 14.98
CA PRO A 67 -6.16 -12.53 15.90
C PRO A 67 -5.32 -13.64 15.28
N ASN A 68 -5.77 -14.21 14.17
CA ASN A 68 -5.07 -15.30 13.46
C ASN A 68 -4.17 -14.83 12.31
N VAL A 69 -4.17 -13.54 11.97
CA VAL A 69 -3.28 -12.97 10.97
C VAL A 69 -1.94 -12.63 11.63
N SER A 70 -0.85 -13.08 11.02
CA SER A 70 0.49 -12.73 11.50
C SER A 70 0.83 -11.29 11.12
N VAL A 71 1.16 -10.45 12.11
CA VAL A 71 1.54 -9.05 11.86
C VAL A 71 2.89 -8.74 12.48
N THR A 72 3.82 -8.28 11.68
CA THR A 72 5.18 -7.88 12.08
C THR A 72 5.36 -6.38 11.88
N PRO A 73 5.24 -5.56 12.93
CA PRO A 73 5.45 -4.12 12.82
C PRO A 73 6.94 -3.78 12.78
N LEU A 74 7.30 -2.85 11.92
CA LEU A 74 8.66 -2.32 11.76
C LEU A 74 8.60 -0.78 11.82
N VAL A 75 9.23 -0.18 12.82
CA VAL A 75 9.40 1.28 12.91
C VAL A 75 10.57 1.67 12.00
N ALA A 76 10.27 2.12 10.79
CA ALA A 76 11.27 2.48 9.78
C ALA A 76 10.71 3.48 8.77
N ASP A 77 11.62 4.08 8.02
CA ASP A 77 11.31 4.93 6.87
C ASP A 77 11.37 4.08 5.59
N PHE A 78 10.26 3.92 4.89
CA PHE A 78 10.18 3.11 3.67
C PHE A 78 10.92 3.71 2.47
N THR A 79 11.39 4.96 2.58
CA THR A 79 12.25 5.59 1.57
C THR A 79 13.70 5.11 1.63
N LEU A 80 14.05 4.38 2.69
CA LEU A 80 15.35 3.76 2.91
C LEU A 80 15.27 2.24 2.71
N PRO A 81 16.41 1.56 2.44
CA PRO A 81 16.43 0.10 2.36
C PRO A 81 15.91 -0.58 3.64
N LEU A 82 15.04 -1.56 3.47
CA LEU A 82 14.43 -2.33 4.55
C LEU A 82 14.83 -3.81 4.48
N GLU A 83 14.95 -4.44 5.62
CA GLU A 83 15.12 -5.89 5.71
C GLU A 83 13.74 -6.56 5.77
N LEU A 84 13.21 -6.92 4.61
CA LEU A 84 11.93 -7.61 4.45
C LEU A 84 12.16 -8.98 3.80
N PRO A 85 11.34 -9.99 4.12
CA PRO A 85 11.36 -11.24 3.37
C PRO A 85 10.89 -11.01 1.93
N PRO A 86 11.15 -11.95 0.99
CA PRO A 86 10.56 -11.88 -0.33
C PRO A 86 9.02 -11.86 -0.25
N LEU A 87 8.39 -10.81 -0.79
CA LEU A 87 6.97 -10.53 -0.65
C LEU A 87 6.15 -10.99 -1.87
N ASP A 88 4.94 -11.47 -1.62
CA ASP A 88 3.95 -11.74 -2.66
C ASP A 88 3.22 -10.47 -3.09
N GLY A 89 3.15 -9.48 -2.20
CA GLY A 89 2.59 -8.17 -2.53
C GLY A 89 2.96 -7.07 -1.54
N ILE A 90 2.80 -5.84 -2.00
CA ILE A 90 2.99 -4.62 -1.23
C ILE A 90 1.78 -3.72 -1.44
N VAL A 91 1.29 -3.13 -0.35
CA VAL A 91 0.34 -2.01 -0.38
C VAL A 91 1.08 -0.73 -0.05
N MET A 92 0.82 0.32 -0.81
CA MET A 92 1.16 1.70 -0.48
C MET A 92 -0.12 2.54 -0.60
N ALA A 93 -0.72 2.88 0.53
CA ALA A 93 -2.01 3.55 0.55
C ALA A 93 -1.91 4.92 1.22
N ASN A 94 -2.11 5.98 0.45
CA ASN A 94 -1.99 7.37 0.90
C ASN A 94 -0.64 7.67 1.57
N SER A 95 0.42 7.02 1.14
CA SER A 95 1.77 7.17 1.72
C SER A 95 2.80 7.68 0.71
N LEU A 96 2.67 7.30 -0.57
CA LEU A 96 3.64 7.67 -1.60
C LEU A 96 3.58 9.16 -1.99
N HIS A 97 2.46 9.84 -1.76
CA HIS A 97 2.32 11.26 -2.08
C HIS A 97 3.16 12.20 -1.18
N PHE A 98 3.76 11.70 -0.11
CA PHE A 98 4.72 12.46 0.66
C PHE A 98 6.10 12.51 -0.01
N GLU A 99 6.38 11.60 -0.95
CA GLU A 99 7.67 11.49 -1.61
C GLU A 99 7.65 12.16 -3.00
N ARG A 100 8.59 13.10 -3.18
CA ARG A 100 8.76 13.78 -4.47
C ARG A 100 9.40 12.84 -5.49
N ASP A 101 10.49 12.17 -5.11
CA ASP A 101 11.20 11.19 -5.96
C ASP A 101 10.60 9.78 -5.77
N LYS A 102 9.50 9.53 -6.47
CA LYS A 102 8.83 8.24 -6.44
C LYS A 102 9.66 7.12 -7.05
N LEU A 103 10.51 7.42 -8.04
CA LEU A 103 11.31 6.40 -8.72
C LEU A 103 12.32 5.75 -7.80
N ALA A 104 12.99 6.54 -6.93
CA ALA A 104 13.93 5.99 -5.96
C ALA A 104 13.24 5.00 -5.01
N VAL A 105 12.07 5.38 -4.47
CA VAL A 105 11.26 4.52 -3.58
C VAL A 105 10.79 3.26 -4.32
N LEU A 106 10.24 3.42 -5.52
CA LEU A 106 9.66 2.30 -6.27
C LEU A 106 10.70 1.26 -6.70
N ARG A 107 11.95 1.65 -6.95
CA ARG A 107 13.05 0.70 -7.20
C ARG A 107 13.37 -0.15 -5.97
N LEU A 108 13.30 0.42 -4.76
CA LEU A 108 13.42 -0.37 -3.53
C LEU A 108 12.25 -1.33 -3.39
N VAL A 109 11.02 -0.82 -3.58
CA VAL A 109 9.77 -1.59 -3.50
C VAL A 109 9.76 -2.77 -4.48
N GLU A 110 10.19 -2.55 -5.73
CA GLU A 110 10.31 -3.62 -6.74
C GLU A 110 11.26 -4.72 -6.25
N GLY A 111 12.38 -4.35 -5.64
CA GLY A 111 13.38 -5.30 -5.14
C GLY A 111 12.88 -6.21 -4.01
N TYR A 112 11.85 -5.83 -3.25
CA TYR A 112 11.28 -6.66 -2.18
C TYR A 112 10.28 -7.71 -2.70
N LEU A 113 9.74 -7.53 -3.89
CA LEU A 113 8.74 -8.42 -4.46
C LEU A 113 9.38 -9.68 -5.07
N ARG A 114 8.69 -10.80 -4.96
CA ARG A 114 8.99 -12.01 -5.73
C ARG A 114 8.67 -11.80 -7.21
N THR A 115 9.16 -12.69 -8.07
CA THR A 115 8.70 -12.77 -9.46
C THR A 115 7.19 -12.87 -9.52
N ALA A 116 6.53 -12.05 -10.34
CA ALA A 116 5.08 -11.86 -10.40
C ALA A 116 4.45 -11.33 -9.08
N GLY A 117 5.25 -10.78 -8.18
CA GLY A 117 4.76 -10.06 -7.01
C GLY A 117 4.00 -8.78 -7.42
N ARG A 118 3.16 -8.30 -6.53
CA ARG A 118 2.15 -7.26 -6.80
C ARG A 118 2.40 -6.00 -5.98
N LEU A 119 2.32 -4.84 -6.62
CA LEU A 119 2.21 -3.56 -5.94
C LEU A 119 0.78 -3.03 -6.11
N VAL A 120 0.08 -2.82 -5.00
CA VAL A 120 -1.22 -2.14 -4.96
C VAL A 120 -1.01 -0.75 -4.41
N LEU A 121 -1.14 0.25 -5.28
CA LEU A 121 -1.14 1.66 -4.90
C LEU A 121 -2.57 2.12 -4.65
N VAL A 122 -2.79 2.90 -3.59
CA VAL A 122 -4.01 3.67 -3.36
C VAL A 122 -3.64 5.14 -3.23
N GLU A 123 -4.16 6.00 -4.11
CA GLU A 123 -3.75 7.39 -4.16
C GLU A 123 -4.87 8.32 -4.68
N TYR A 124 -4.74 9.61 -4.46
CA TYR A 124 -5.61 10.64 -5.04
C TYR A 124 -5.39 10.75 -6.55
N ASP A 125 -6.49 10.76 -7.32
CA ASP A 125 -6.45 10.81 -8.80
C ASP A 125 -6.25 12.24 -9.32
N THR A 126 -5.11 12.82 -8.97
CA THR A 126 -4.71 14.18 -9.38
C THR A 126 -3.19 14.30 -9.33
N ASP A 127 -2.63 15.17 -10.18
CA ASP A 127 -1.21 15.56 -10.14
C ASP A 127 -1.02 16.93 -9.47
N HIS A 128 -2.11 17.53 -8.96
CA HIS A 128 -2.08 18.80 -8.26
C HIS A 128 -2.14 18.59 -6.76
N GLY A 129 -1.00 18.83 -6.10
CA GLY A 129 -0.87 18.69 -4.65
C GLY A 129 -1.37 19.88 -3.86
N ASN A 130 -1.44 19.68 -2.55
CA ASN A 130 -1.67 20.70 -1.54
C ASN A 130 -0.78 20.44 -0.31
N PRO A 131 -0.79 21.28 0.74
CA PRO A 131 0.10 21.09 1.90
C PRO A 131 -0.05 19.75 2.62
N TRP A 132 -1.21 19.07 2.55
CA TRP A 132 -1.45 17.78 3.22
C TRP A 132 -1.19 16.58 2.30
N VAL A 133 -1.27 16.78 0.98
CA VAL A 133 -0.98 15.78 -0.05
C VAL A 133 -0.05 16.46 -1.05
N PRO A 134 1.24 16.57 -0.74
CA PRO A 134 2.13 17.47 -1.48
C PRO A 134 2.45 16.99 -2.90
N PHE A 135 2.57 15.68 -3.12
CA PHE A 135 2.99 15.10 -4.40
C PHE A 135 2.09 13.93 -4.80
N PRO A 136 0.75 14.12 -4.95
CA PRO A 136 -0.12 13.06 -5.43
C PRO A 136 0.27 12.63 -6.83
N VAL A 137 -0.26 11.51 -7.28
CA VAL A 137 -0.04 11.01 -8.64
C VAL A 137 -1.34 10.48 -9.21
N SER A 138 -1.81 11.07 -10.29
CA SER A 138 -2.98 10.57 -11.01
C SER A 138 -2.73 9.17 -11.56
N PHE A 139 -3.78 8.39 -11.82
CA PHE A 139 -3.61 7.06 -12.43
C PHE A 139 -2.85 7.13 -13.77
N ARG A 140 -3.07 8.17 -14.55
CA ARG A 140 -2.36 8.37 -15.83
C ARG A 140 -0.86 8.51 -15.62
N SER A 141 -0.45 9.38 -14.69
CA SER A 141 0.96 9.61 -14.35
C SER A 141 1.56 8.39 -13.65
N TRP A 142 0.78 7.71 -12.81
CA TRP A 142 1.20 6.47 -12.14
C TRP A 142 1.63 5.38 -13.11
N ALA A 143 0.85 5.13 -14.18
CA ALA A 143 1.19 4.09 -15.16
C ALA A 143 2.57 4.32 -15.80
N THR A 144 2.95 5.58 -16.03
CA THR A 144 4.28 5.95 -16.55
C THR A 144 5.35 5.73 -15.50
N VAL A 145 5.17 6.26 -14.29
CA VAL A 145 6.16 6.17 -13.20
C VAL A 145 6.40 4.71 -12.78
N ALA A 146 5.35 3.89 -12.73
CA ALA A 146 5.48 2.47 -12.42
C ALA A 146 6.30 1.73 -13.49
N ALA A 147 6.05 2.00 -14.79
CA ALA A 147 6.81 1.40 -15.88
C ALA A 147 8.29 1.81 -15.86
N GLU A 148 8.60 3.08 -15.58
CA GLU A 148 9.98 3.56 -15.42
C GLU A 148 10.71 2.93 -14.22
N ALA A 149 9.98 2.53 -13.19
CA ALA A 149 10.51 1.82 -12.03
C ALA A 149 10.69 0.31 -12.24
N GLY A 150 10.26 -0.25 -13.39
CA GLY A 150 10.42 -1.66 -13.75
C GLY A 150 9.15 -2.50 -13.57
N PHE A 151 8.04 -1.91 -13.12
CA PHE A 151 6.75 -2.61 -13.03
C PHE A 151 6.10 -2.80 -14.40
N ARG A 152 5.32 -3.85 -14.54
CA ARG A 152 4.59 -4.22 -15.76
C ARG A 152 3.09 -4.27 -15.51
N GLU A 153 2.31 -4.22 -16.57
CA GLU A 153 0.85 -4.47 -16.57
C GLU A 153 0.09 -3.63 -15.54
N THR A 154 0.39 -2.33 -15.49
CA THR A 154 -0.32 -1.42 -14.58
C THR A 154 -1.78 -1.26 -14.99
N GLN A 155 -2.71 -1.59 -14.09
CA GLN A 155 -4.14 -1.48 -14.31
C GLN A 155 -4.84 -0.78 -13.14
N ARG A 156 -5.90 -0.02 -13.46
CA ARG A 156 -6.79 0.55 -12.46
C ARG A 156 -7.71 -0.55 -11.93
N LEU A 157 -7.85 -0.65 -10.60
CA LEU A 157 -8.74 -1.61 -9.95
C LEU A 157 -10.08 -0.99 -9.58
N ALA A 158 -10.06 0.03 -8.73
CA ALA A 158 -11.27 0.66 -8.21
C ALA A 158 -11.07 2.17 -8.04
N SER A 159 -12.18 2.87 -7.83
CA SER A 159 -12.18 4.28 -7.44
C SER A 159 -13.31 4.55 -6.47
N VAL A 160 -13.08 5.47 -5.53
CA VAL A 160 -14.08 5.98 -4.60
C VAL A 160 -14.05 7.51 -4.57
N PRO A 161 -15.20 8.18 -4.40
CA PRO A 161 -15.22 9.62 -4.24
C PRO A 161 -14.46 10.06 -2.98
N SER A 162 -13.76 11.17 -3.06
CA SER A 162 -13.11 11.81 -1.92
C SER A 162 -13.60 13.25 -1.77
N ARG A 163 -14.01 13.61 -0.55
CA ARG A 163 -14.37 15.01 -0.23
C ARG A 163 -13.16 15.94 -0.17
N PHE A 164 -11.95 15.36 -0.12
CA PHE A 164 -10.71 16.12 0.05
C PHE A 164 -10.08 16.54 -1.30
N LEU A 165 -9.90 15.60 -2.24
CA LEU A 165 -9.27 15.84 -3.55
C LEU A 165 -9.99 15.06 -4.68
N GLY A 166 -11.31 15.17 -4.76
CA GLY A 166 -12.11 14.62 -5.84
C GLY A 166 -12.32 13.13 -5.76
N SER A 167 -11.32 12.30 -6.07
CA SER A 167 -11.41 10.85 -5.98
C SER A 167 -10.09 10.21 -5.56
N ILE A 168 -10.21 9.01 -4.99
CA ILE A 168 -9.11 8.10 -4.70
C ILE A 168 -9.25 6.90 -5.62
N TYR A 169 -8.16 6.46 -6.22
CA TYR A 169 -8.12 5.24 -7.02
C TYR A 169 -7.20 4.21 -6.38
N SER A 170 -7.37 2.97 -6.78
CA SER A 170 -6.36 1.93 -6.60
C SER A 170 -5.84 1.41 -7.94
N ALA A 171 -4.59 1.04 -7.97
CA ALA A 171 -3.92 0.47 -9.13
C ALA A 171 -3.10 -0.74 -8.73
N LEU A 172 -3.05 -1.73 -9.62
CA LEU A 172 -2.20 -2.91 -9.52
C LEU A 172 -1.10 -2.82 -10.56
N SER A 173 0.13 -3.08 -10.14
CA SER A 173 1.29 -3.21 -11.02
C SER A 173 2.07 -4.48 -10.64
N PHE A 174 2.60 -5.22 -11.61
CA PHE A 174 3.35 -6.46 -11.39
C PHE A 174 4.86 -6.25 -11.55
N ARG A 175 5.63 -6.98 -10.74
CA ARG A 175 7.07 -7.12 -10.93
C ARG A 175 7.42 -7.91 -12.19
#